data_d1d67a1510b68e6614d6eaaeb38d0a0e
#
_entry.id   d1d67a1510b68e6614d6eaaeb38d0a0e
#
_cell.length_a   1.000
_cell.length_b   1.000
_cell.length_c   1.000
_cell.angle_alpha   90.00
_cell.angle_beta   90.00
_cell.angle_gamma   90.00
#
_symmetry.space_group_name_H-M   'P 1'
#
loop_
_entity.id
_entity.type
_entity.pdbx_description
1 polymer ?
#
loop_
_entity_poly.entity_id
_entity_poly.type
_entity_poly.pdbx_seq_one_letter_code
_entity_poly.pdbx_strand_id
1 'polypeptide(L)'
;MQQYLDLLRHVLASGTKKSDRTGTGTVSVFGHQMRFDLSDGFPCLTTKKLHLASIIHELLWFLKGETNIAYLKENGVKIWDDWADENGELGPVYGSQWRSWKCPDGSTVDQISELIENIKTNPDSRRLIVSAWNVADVPKMKLPPCHTLFQFYVANGKLSCPVSYTHLTLPTIYSV
;
A
#
# COMPACT_ATOMS: atom_id res chain seq x y z
N MET A 1 9.51 -15.81 1.82
CA MET A 1 8.94 -16.43 0.59
C MET A 1 7.90 -17.51 0.91
N GLN A 2 8.10 -18.35 1.92
CA GLN A 2 7.18 -19.46 2.25
C GLN A 2 5.74 -18.97 2.54
N GLN A 3 5.60 -17.87 3.27
CA GLN A 3 4.30 -17.24 3.59
C GLN A 3 3.46 -16.94 2.34
N TYR A 4 4.10 -16.45 1.27
CA TYR A 4 3.43 -16.19 0.00
C TYR A 4 3.01 -17.48 -0.70
N LEU A 5 3.87 -18.49 -0.72
CA LEU A 5 3.55 -19.81 -1.30
C LEU A 5 2.41 -20.51 -0.54
N ASP A 6 2.36 -20.35 0.78
CA ASP A 6 1.31 -20.88 1.62
C ASP A 6 -0.04 -20.19 1.36
N LEU A 7 -0.03 -18.85 1.20
CA LEU A 7 -1.21 -18.12 0.76
C LEU A 7 -1.70 -18.61 -0.62
N LEU A 8 -0.79 -18.80 -1.57
CA LEU A 8 -1.14 -19.28 -2.91
C LEU A 8 -1.80 -20.66 -2.84
N ARG A 9 -1.23 -21.59 -2.08
CA ARG A 9 -1.81 -22.93 -1.86
C ARG A 9 -3.18 -22.85 -1.19
N HIS A 10 -3.32 -21.96 -0.19
CA HIS A 10 -4.59 -21.76 0.52
C HIS A 10 -5.68 -21.23 -0.42
N VAL A 11 -5.37 -20.25 -1.27
CA VAL A 11 -6.31 -19.72 -2.27
C VAL A 11 -6.74 -20.81 -3.24
N LEU A 12 -5.80 -21.63 -3.74
CA LEU A 12 -6.11 -22.72 -4.68
C LEU A 12 -6.97 -23.82 -4.05
N ALA A 13 -6.72 -24.14 -2.78
CA ALA A 13 -7.41 -25.25 -2.09
C ALA A 13 -8.80 -24.85 -1.54
N SER A 14 -8.95 -23.61 -1.08
CA SER A 14 -10.10 -23.16 -0.28
C SER A 14 -10.77 -21.90 -0.80
N GLY A 15 -10.29 -21.34 -1.90
CA GLY A 15 -10.80 -20.08 -2.43
C GLY A 15 -12.18 -20.21 -3.06
N THR A 16 -12.95 -19.13 -2.95
CA THR A 16 -14.25 -19.00 -3.59
C THR A 16 -14.11 -18.35 -4.96
N LYS A 17 -14.71 -18.95 -5.97
CA LYS A 17 -14.79 -18.36 -7.33
C LYS A 17 -15.73 -17.17 -7.32
N LYS A 18 -15.29 -16.05 -7.91
CA LYS A 18 -16.08 -14.83 -8.09
C LYS A 18 -15.89 -14.29 -9.50
N SER A 19 -16.90 -13.61 -10.03
CA SER A 19 -16.77 -12.80 -11.22
C SER A 19 -15.95 -11.54 -10.93
N ASP A 20 -15.29 -11.01 -11.95
CA ASP A 20 -14.62 -9.71 -11.91
C ASP A 20 -15.06 -8.83 -13.08
N ARG A 21 -14.61 -7.56 -13.11
CA ARG A 21 -14.95 -6.60 -14.17
C ARG A 21 -14.40 -6.98 -15.55
N THR A 22 -13.41 -7.88 -15.60
CA THR A 22 -12.76 -8.29 -16.87
C THR A 22 -13.42 -9.54 -17.48
N GLY A 23 -14.30 -10.21 -16.73
CA GLY A 23 -14.94 -11.45 -17.16
C GLY A 23 -14.07 -12.70 -17.05
N THR A 24 -12.80 -12.54 -16.64
CA THR A 24 -11.87 -13.66 -16.42
C THR A 24 -12.23 -14.46 -15.16
N GLY A 25 -12.77 -13.77 -14.16
CA GLY A 25 -13.05 -14.33 -12.84
C GLY A 25 -11.83 -14.38 -11.93
N THR A 26 -12.11 -14.55 -10.64
CA THR A 26 -11.09 -14.65 -9.60
C THR A 26 -11.39 -15.81 -8.66
N VAL A 27 -10.33 -16.30 -8.01
CA VAL A 27 -10.45 -17.20 -6.86
C VAL A 27 -9.87 -16.47 -5.66
N SER A 28 -10.62 -16.35 -4.58
CA SER A 28 -10.21 -15.52 -3.44
C SER A 28 -10.55 -16.14 -2.09
N VAL A 29 -9.75 -15.80 -1.09
CA VAL A 29 -10.03 -16.01 0.33
C VAL A 29 -10.13 -14.65 1.02
N PHE A 30 -10.85 -14.58 2.14
CA PHE A 30 -11.00 -13.37 2.93
C PHE A 30 -10.24 -13.46 4.24
N GLY A 31 -9.59 -12.37 4.64
CA GLY A 31 -9.01 -12.27 5.97
C GLY A 31 -7.73 -13.08 6.18
N HIS A 32 -6.84 -13.15 5.20
CA HIS A 32 -5.55 -13.82 5.36
C HIS A 32 -4.47 -12.89 5.90
N GLN A 33 -3.63 -13.37 6.83
CA GLN A 33 -2.50 -12.63 7.38
C GLN A 33 -1.18 -13.34 7.02
N MET A 34 -0.22 -12.57 6.48
CA MET A 34 1.17 -13.01 6.33
C MET A 34 2.07 -12.26 7.31
N ARG A 35 3.07 -12.94 7.87
CA ARG A 35 4.08 -12.35 8.75
C ARG A 35 5.46 -12.57 8.18
N PHE A 36 6.27 -11.51 8.19
CA PHE A 36 7.66 -11.53 7.71
C PHE A 36 8.56 -11.00 8.82
N ASP A 37 9.59 -11.74 9.17
CA ASP A 37 10.67 -11.25 10.02
C ASP A 37 11.70 -10.55 9.13
N LEU A 38 11.84 -9.23 9.30
CA LEU A 38 12.76 -8.44 8.47
C LEU A 38 14.22 -8.66 8.85
N SER A 39 14.52 -9.34 9.96
CA SER A 39 15.88 -9.78 10.29
C SER A 39 16.39 -10.87 9.33
N ASP A 40 15.47 -11.62 8.69
CA ASP A 40 15.78 -12.59 7.64
C ASP A 40 16.02 -11.93 6.27
N GLY A 41 15.89 -10.62 6.19
CA GLY A 41 16.02 -9.82 4.97
C GLY A 41 14.69 -9.27 4.46
N PHE A 42 14.76 -8.45 3.41
CA PHE A 42 13.57 -7.85 2.81
C PHE A 42 12.77 -8.92 2.04
N PRO A 43 11.44 -9.05 2.26
CA PRO A 43 10.63 -10.15 1.75
C PRO A 43 10.25 -9.98 0.27
N CYS A 44 11.23 -9.77 -0.60
CA CYS A 44 11.02 -9.74 -2.04
C CYS A 44 10.56 -11.10 -2.57
N LEU A 45 9.51 -11.09 -3.38
CA LEU A 45 9.08 -12.28 -4.10
C LEU A 45 10.10 -12.65 -5.18
N THR A 46 10.38 -13.96 -5.32
CA THR A 46 11.28 -14.51 -6.35
C THR A 46 10.53 -15.33 -7.39
N THR A 47 9.22 -15.46 -7.27
CA THR A 47 8.34 -16.16 -8.22
C THR A 47 8.08 -15.36 -9.50
N LYS A 48 8.41 -14.06 -9.49
CA LYS A 48 8.41 -13.21 -10.68
C LYS A 48 9.51 -12.16 -10.56
N LYS A 49 9.91 -11.59 -11.69
CA LYS A 49 10.86 -10.47 -11.71
C LYS A 49 10.17 -9.22 -11.17
N LEU A 50 10.66 -8.69 -10.05
CA LEU A 50 10.22 -7.42 -9.47
C LEU A 50 11.10 -6.28 -9.98
N HIS A 51 10.49 -5.13 -10.24
CA HIS A 51 11.21 -3.90 -10.60
C HIS A 51 11.37 -3.04 -9.33
N LEU A 52 12.45 -3.32 -8.57
CA LEU A 52 12.69 -2.66 -7.27
C LEU A 52 12.77 -1.14 -7.36
N ALA A 53 13.34 -0.60 -8.45
CA ALA A 53 13.38 0.85 -8.64
C ALA A 53 11.99 1.46 -8.62
N SER A 54 10.99 0.85 -9.28
CA SER A 54 9.60 1.34 -9.25
C SER A 54 9.02 1.31 -7.84
N ILE A 55 9.25 0.24 -7.08
CA ILE A 55 8.76 0.11 -5.70
C ILE A 55 9.36 1.21 -4.81
N ILE A 56 10.66 1.46 -4.94
CA ILE A 56 11.37 2.48 -4.15
C ILE A 56 10.89 3.88 -4.51
N HIS A 57 10.84 4.21 -5.80
CA HIS A 57 10.41 5.54 -6.25
C HIS A 57 8.94 5.80 -5.94
N GLU A 58 8.06 4.81 -6.03
CA GLU A 58 6.66 4.94 -5.63
C GLU A 58 6.55 5.29 -4.14
N LEU A 59 7.27 4.56 -3.26
CA LEU A 59 7.25 4.85 -1.83
C LEU A 59 7.83 6.24 -1.52
N LEU A 60 8.92 6.63 -2.16
CA LEU A 60 9.50 7.98 -2.01
C LEU A 60 8.53 9.07 -2.46
N TRP A 61 7.81 8.84 -3.54
CA TRP A 61 6.79 9.74 -4.07
C TRP A 61 5.62 9.89 -3.07
N PHE A 62 5.12 8.82 -2.47
CA PHE A 62 4.12 8.90 -1.40
C PHE A 62 4.65 9.68 -0.18
N LEU A 63 5.89 9.42 0.25
CA LEU A 63 6.51 10.08 1.41
C LEU A 63 6.79 11.57 1.16
N LYS A 64 6.94 12.00 -0.09
CA LYS A 64 7.01 13.42 -0.46
C LYS A 64 5.65 14.12 -0.43
N GLY A 65 4.56 13.39 -0.35
CA GLY A 65 3.20 13.94 -0.38
C GLY A 65 2.70 14.27 -1.78
N GLU A 66 3.39 13.79 -2.81
CA GLU A 66 3.06 14.09 -4.20
C GLU A 66 1.87 13.26 -4.70
N THR A 67 1.13 13.83 -5.66
CA THR A 67 -0.04 13.23 -6.32
C THR A 67 0.07 13.29 -7.84
N ASN A 68 1.01 14.08 -8.37
CA ASN A 68 1.33 14.17 -9.78
C ASN A 68 2.44 13.17 -10.15
N ILE A 69 2.28 12.50 -11.29
CA ILE A 69 3.20 11.44 -11.73
C ILE A 69 4.49 11.94 -12.40
N ALA A 70 4.75 13.25 -12.46
CA ALA A 70 5.93 13.82 -13.10
C ALA A 70 7.23 13.22 -12.53
N TYR A 71 7.38 13.20 -11.19
CA TYR A 71 8.53 12.58 -10.53
C TYR A 71 8.70 11.10 -10.91
N LEU A 72 7.61 10.35 -10.99
CA LEU A 72 7.65 8.93 -11.36
C LEU A 72 8.13 8.75 -12.80
N LYS A 73 7.63 9.56 -13.73
CA LYS A 73 8.06 9.56 -15.15
C LYS A 73 9.54 9.91 -15.31
N GLU A 74 10.03 10.93 -14.61
CA GLU A 74 11.45 11.31 -14.59
C GLU A 74 12.36 10.17 -14.14
N ASN A 75 11.86 9.29 -13.28
CA ASN A 75 12.59 8.12 -12.76
C ASN A 75 12.25 6.81 -13.50
N GLY A 76 11.58 6.89 -14.66
CA GLY A 76 11.27 5.73 -15.49
C GLY A 76 10.19 4.80 -14.93
N VAL A 77 9.38 5.27 -13.98
CA VAL A 77 8.31 4.52 -13.33
C VAL A 77 6.99 4.83 -14.01
N LYS A 78 6.31 3.80 -14.53
CA LYS A 78 5.10 3.91 -15.37
C LYS A 78 3.84 3.30 -14.75
N ILE A 79 3.94 2.77 -13.52
CA ILE A 79 2.85 1.98 -12.90
C ILE A 79 1.58 2.78 -12.61
N TRP A 80 1.65 4.12 -12.69
CA TRP A 80 0.53 5.03 -12.48
C TRP A 80 0.06 5.75 -13.76
N ASP A 81 0.71 5.52 -14.91
CA ASP A 81 0.45 6.26 -16.16
C ASP A 81 -1.00 6.08 -16.63
N ASP A 82 -1.56 4.87 -16.52
CA ASP A 82 -2.93 4.55 -16.98
C ASP A 82 -4.03 5.18 -16.11
N TRP A 83 -3.69 5.69 -14.93
CA TRP A 83 -4.65 6.26 -13.98
C TRP A 83 -4.62 7.79 -13.96
N ALA A 84 -3.50 8.38 -14.34
CA ALA A 84 -3.34 9.83 -14.32
C ALA A 84 -4.17 10.50 -15.42
N ASP A 85 -4.63 11.73 -15.15
CA ASP A 85 -5.24 12.55 -16.17
C ASP A 85 -4.19 13.15 -17.14
N GLU A 86 -4.65 13.94 -18.09
CA GLU A 86 -3.80 14.60 -19.10
C GLU A 86 -2.71 15.49 -18.52
N ASN A 87 -2.89 16.01 -17.30
CA ASN A 87 -1.92 16.82 -16.57
C ASN A 87 -1.02 15.99 -15.64
N GLY A 88 -1.21 14.68 -15.60
CA GLY A 88 -0.48 13.78 -14.72
C GLY A 88 -1.00 13.72 -13.29
N GLU A 89 -2.21 14.20 -13.04
CA GLU A 89 -2.80 14.25 -11.71
C GLU A 89 -3.64 13.00 -11.38
N LEU A 90 -3.53 12.55 -10.13
CA LEU A 90 -4.25 11.38 -9.61
C LEU A 90 -5.32 11.74 -8.58
N GLY A 91 -5.44 13.02 -8.25
CA GLY A 91 -6.26 13.48 -7.13
C GLY A 91 -5.60 13.19 -5.76
N PRO A 92 -6.34 13.31 -4.66
CA PRO A 92 -5.78 13.26 -3.31
C PRO A 92 -5.45 11.81 -2.87
N VAL A 93 -4.59 11.11 -3.63
CA VAL A 93 -4.14 9.74 -3.33
C VAL A 93 -3.14 9.70 -2.18
N TYR A 94 -2.56 8.57 -1.90
CA TYR A 94 -1.68 8.23 -0.77
C TYR A 94 -0.80 9.38 -0.23
N GLY A 95 -0.02 10.02 -1.08
CA GLY A 95 0.90 11.09 -0.68
C GLY A 95 0.18 12.26 0.00
N SER A 96 -0.92 12.73 -0.59
CA SER A 96 -1.77 13.77 -0.02
C SER A 96 -2.33 13.36 1.34
N GLN A 97 -2.85 12.14 1.45
CA GLN A 97 -3.44 11.66 2.71
C GLN A 97 -2.39 11.48 3.81
N TRP A 98 -1.19 11.01 3.47
CA TRP A 98 -0.14 10.75 4.45
C TRP A 98 0.54 12.02 4.95
N ARG A 99 0.73 13.02 4.08
CA ARG A 99 1.55 14.21 4.34
C ARG A 99 0.76 15.50 4.51
N SER A 100 -0.49 15.54 4.05
CA SER A 100 -1.30 16.77 4.03
C SER A 100 -2.80 16.45 4.06
N TRP A 101 -3.22 15.62 5.01
CA TRP A 101 -4.64 15.31 5.21
C TRP A 101 -5.42 16.59 5.52
N LYS A 102 -6.38 16.92 4.68
CA LYS A 102 -7.18 18.14 4.80
C LYS A 102 -8.24 17.99 5.88
N CYS A 103 -8.28 18.95 6.82
CA CYS A 103 -9.30 19.05 7.84
C CYS A 103 -10.43 20.00 7.43
N PRO A 104 -11.63 19.87 8.03
CA PRO A 104 -12.78 20.73 7.72
C PRO A 104 -12.55 22.23 7.99
N ASP A 105 -11.66 22.57 8.93
CA ASP A 105 -11.27 23.94 9.28
C ASP A 105 -10.22 24.55 8.33
N GLY A 106 -9.82 23.82 7.30
CA GLY A 106 -8.80 24.22 6.33
C GLY A 106 -7.36 23.93 6.74
N SER A 107 -7.12 23.41 7.94
CA SER A 107 -5.80 22.94 8.36
C SER A 107 -5.43 21.63 7.70
N THR A 108 -4.17 21.21 7.85
CA THR A 108 -3.69 19.93 7.35
C THR A 108 -2.95 19.15 8.44
N VAL A 109 -3.02 17.83 8.36
CA VAL A 109 -2.30 16.91 9.25
C VAL A 109 -1.25 16.14 8.45
N ASP A 110 -0.01 16.18 8.91
CA ASP A 110 1.09 15.36 8.40
C ASP A 110 1.20 14.10 9.27
N GLN A 111 0.46 13.06 8.89
CA GLN A 111 0.41 11.80 9.63
C GLN A 111 1.79 11.13 9.78
N ILE A 112 2.66 11.24 8.77
CA ILE A 112 4.00 10.63 8.81
C ILE A 112 4.89 11.34 9.81
N SER A 113 4.92 12.68 9.83
CA SER A 113 5.72 13.43 10.80
C SER A 113 5.23 13.20 12.23
N GLU A 114 3.92 13.22 12.46
CA GLU A 114 3.34 12.92 13.77
C GLU A 114 3.64 11.49 14.23
N LEU A 115 3.57 10.51 13.32
CA LEU A 115 3.89 9.12 13.61
C LEU A 115 5.36 8.98 14.05
N ILE A 116 6.30 9.58 13.30
CA ILE A 116 7.74 9.50 13.61
C ILE A 116 8.02 10.12 14.98
N GLU A 117 7.42 11.27 15.27
CA GLU A 117 7.58 11.94 16.56
C GLU A 117 6.99 11.09 17.70
N ASN A 118 5.82 10.51 17.51
CA ASN A 118 5.19 9.64 18.51
C ASN A 118 6.00 8.35 18.74
N ILE A 119 6.59 7.75 17.71
CA ILE A 119 7.46 6.57 17.90
C ILE A 119 8.68 6.93 18.79
N LYS A 120 9.22 8.14 18.65
CA LYS A 120 10.38 8.61 19.44
C LYS A 120 10.02 8.98 20.88
N THR A 121 8.91 9.69 21.05
CA THR A 121 8.56 10.31 22.34
C THR A 121 7.59 9.49 23.16
N ASN A 122 6.74 8.67 22.53
CA ASN A 122 5.74 7.84 23.17
C ASN A 122 5.56 6.49 22.44
N PRO A 123 6.58 5.62 22.44
CA PRO A 123 6.57 4.35 21.71
C PRO A 123 5.47 3.37 22.16
N ASP A 124 4.94 3.52 23.38
CA ASP A 124 3.85 2.69 23.90
C ASP A 124 2.46 3.18 23.47
N SER A 125 2.39 4.21 22.63
CA SER A 125 1.13 4.72 22.09
C SER A 125 0.40 3.64 21.30
N ARG A 126 -0.92 3.53 21.54
CA ARG A 126 -1.83 2.67 20.78
C ARG A 126 -2.38 3.34 19.52
N ARG A 127 -1.82 4.53 19.15
CA ARG A 127 -2.29 5.39 18.05
C ARG A 127 -1.21 5.64 17.01
N LEU A 128 -0.25 4.74 16.91
CA LEU A 128 0.81 4.78 15.89
C LEU A 128 0.26 4.27 14.56
N ILE A 129 -0.57 5.06 13.89
CA ILE A 129 -1.32 4.65 12.72
C ILE A 129 -1.28 5.75 11.65
N VAL A 130 -1.25 5.33 10.37
CA VAL A 130 -1.40 6.18 9.19
C VAL A 130 -2.50 5.61 8.32
N SER A 131 -3.47 6.44 7.95
CA SER A 131 -4.59 6.06 7.08
C SER A 131 -4.49 6.76 5.73
N ALA A 132 -4.69 6.01 4.66
CA ALA A 132 -4.89 6.56 3.31
C ALA A 132 -6.38 6.62 2.94
N TRP A 133 -7.25 5.95 3.71
CA TRP A 133 -8.67 5.86 3.43
C TRP A 133 -9.43 7.06 4.00
N ASN A 134 -9.53 8.13 3.23
CA ASN A 134 -10.34 9.30 3.55
C ASN A 134 -11.66 9.21 2.80
N VAL A 135 -12.74 8.89 3.51
CA VAL A 135 -14.07 8.66 2.92
C VAL A 135 -14.56 9.85 2.08
N ALA A 136 -14.23 11.07 2.49
CA ALA A 136 -14.63 12.30 1.79
C ALA A 136 -13.81 12.53 0.49
N ASP A 137 -12.63 11.94 0.39
CA ASP A 137 -11.73 12.11 -0.75
C ASP A 137 -11.68 10.92 -1.68
N VAL A 138 -12.06 9.71 -1.23
CA VAL A 138 -12.10 8.50 -2.07
C VAL A 138 -12.78 8.73 -3.43
N PRO A 139 -13.94 9.43 -3.53
CA PRO A 139 -14.57 9.68 -4.83
C PRO A 139 -13.79 10.61 -5.75
N LYS A 140 -12.79 11.34 -5.24
CA LYS A 140 -11.95 12.28 -5.99
C LYS A 140 -10.63 11.64 -6.46
N MET A 141 -10.30 10.46 -5.94
CA MET A 141 -9.11 9.72 -6.30
C MET A 141 -9.30 8.98 -7.62
N LYS A 142 -8.32 9.01 -8.50
CA LYS A 142 -8.34 8.22 -9.75
C LYS A 142 -8.28 6.72 -9.47
N LEU A 143 -7.65 6.34 -8.35
CA LEU A 143 -7.61 4.97 -7.84
C LEU A 143 -7.74 5.00 -6.31
N PRO A 144 -8.80 4.40 -5.72
CA PRO A 144 -8.91 4.24 -4.28
C PRO A 144 -7.75 3.45 -3.67
N PRO A 145 -7.35 3.72 -2.41
CA PRO A 145 -6.23 3.06 -1.79
C PRO A 145 -6.43 1.55 -1.62
N CYS A 146 -5.49 0.74 -2.08
CA CYS A 146 -5.45 -0.69 -1.80
C CYS A 146 -4.88 -0.95 -0.39
N HIS A 147 -3.72 -0.38 -0.05
CA HIS A 147 -3.22 -0.37 1.32
C HIS A 147 -3.86 0.79 2.08
N THR A 148 -4.95 0.49 2.78
CA THR A 148 -5.83 1.48 3.39
C THR A 148 -5.22 2.13 4.61
N LEU A 149 -4.48 1.37 5.40
CA LEU A 149 -3.78 1.85 6.58
C LEU A 149 -2.57 0.96 6.90
N PHE A 150 -1.63 1.55 7.62
CA PHE A 150 -0.61 0.80 8.34
C PHE A 150 -0.46 1.38 9.74
N GLN A 151 -0.03 0.53 10.67
CA GLN A 151 0.19 0.94 12.05
C GLN A 151 1.53 0.40 12.53
N PHE A 152 2.02 0.96 13.64
CA PHE A 152 3.26 0.49 14.23
C PHE A 152 3.03 0.01 15.66
N TYR A 153 3.85 -0.91 16.07
CA TYR A 153 3.92 -1.42 17.42
C TYR A 153 5.37 -1.57 17.83
N VAL A 154 5.73 -0.96 18.95
CA VAL A 154 7.08 -1.01 19.52
C VAL A 154 7.07 -1.94 20.72
N ALA A 155 7.93 -2.95 20.71
CA ALA A 155 8.12 -3.84 21.85
C ALA A 155 9.54 -4.39 21.87
N ASN A 156 10.17 -4.43 23.04
CA ASN A 156 11.52 -4.98 23.24
C ASN A 156 12.56 -4.39 22.28
N GLY A 157 12.48 -3.09 22.00
CA GLY A 157 13.39 -2.39 21.06
C GLY A 157 13.18 -2.75 19.58
N LYS A 158 12.10 -3.44 19.25
CA LYS A 158 11.73 -3.81 17.87
C LYS A 158 10.48 -3.08 17.42
N LEU A 159 10.46 -2.73 16.14
CA LEU A 159 9.34 -2.10 15.47
C LEU A 159 8.63 -3.12 14.57
N SER A 160 7.32 -3.26 14.73
CA SER A 160 6.45 -4.07 13.86
C SER A 160 5.51 -3.18 13.08
N CYS A 161 5.20 -3.54 11.84
CA CYS A 161 4.31 -2.78 10.96
C CYS A 161 3.32 -3.70 10.23
N PRO A 162 2.09 -3.89 10.72
CA PRO A 162 1.02 -4.45 9.93
C PRO A 162 0.48 -3.44 8.91
N VAL A 163 0.22 -3.92 7.71
CA VAL A 163 -0.42 -3.19 6.61
C VAL A 163 -1.77 -3.83 6.34
N SER A 164 -2.85 -3.03 6.37
CA SER A 164 -4.17 -3.48 5.97
C SER A 164 -4.38 -3.21 4.47
N TYR A 165 -4.67 -4.28 3.74
CA TYR A 165 -4.81 -4.26 2.30
C TYR A 165 -6.22 -4.72 1.89
N THR A 166 -6.91 -3.97 1.02
CA THR A 166 -8.30 -4.28 0.63
C THR A 166 -8.39 -5.58 -0.17
N HIS A 167 -7.47 -5.77 -1.13
CA HIS A 167 -7.34 -7.00 -1.88
C HIS A 167 -5.93 -7.13 -2.45
N LEU A 168 -5.30 -8.25 -2.24
CA LEU A 168 -4.02 -8.60 -2.82
C LEU A 168 -4.25 -9.47 -4.06
N THR A 169 -3.80 -9.01 -5.22
CA THR A 169 -3.81 -9.81 -6.44
C THR A 169 -2.52 -10.61 -6.52
N LEU A 170 -2.64 -11.93 -6.46
CA LEU A 170 -1.52 -12.82 -6.72
C LEU A 170 -1.24 -12.87 -8.23
N PRO A 171 0.03 -12.93 -8.68
CA PRO A 171 0.34 -12.98 -10.10
C PRO A 171 -0.37 -14.17 -10.76
N THR A 172 -1.08 -13.89 -11.84
CA THR A 172 -1.69 -14.94 -12.66
C THR A 172 -0.55 -15.71 -13.34
N ILE A 173 -0.49 -17.01 -13.09
CA ILE A 173 0.36 -17.90 -13.86
C ILE A 173 -0.40 -18.12 -15.17
N TYR A 174 0.06 -17.49 -16.25
CA TYR A 174 -0.37 -17.91 -17.56
C TYR A 174 0.20 -19.32 -17.79
N SER A 175 -0.67 -20.32 -17.79
CA SER A 175 -0.30 -21.62 -18.34
C SER A 175 -0.06 -21.40 -19.85
N VAL A 176 1.13 -21.64 -20.30
CA VAL A 176 1.49 -21.78 -21.71
C VAL A 176 0.85 -23.03 -22.25
#